data_1d9400faaa3db468fd625daacb46071c
#
_entry.id   1d9400faaa3db468fd625daacb46071c
#
_cell.length_a   1.000
_cell.length_b   1.000
_cell.length_c   1.000
_cell.angle_alpha   90.00
_cell.angle_beta   90.00
_cell.angle_gamma   90.00
#
_symmetry.space_group_name_H-M   'P 1'
#
loop_
_entity.id
_entity.type
_entity.pdbx_description
1 polymer ?
#
loop_
_entity_poly.entity_id
_entity_poly.type
_entity_poly.pdbx_seq_one_letter_code
_entity_poly.pdbx_strand_id
1 'polypeptide(L)'
;MSVEAARRIVVAGVCAVGVIVVAACARVRYDPARATRPYPHHLHRAVAVDIQVFRDSETIEIVNSTARSYSDFDLWVNQRYVQHIAGLAPGQTIRLSLWDFYDERGEVINAGGFWRTEPPAPVRLVEIQPGPEQPMIGLIMIRE
;
A
#
# COMPACT_ATOMS: atom_id res chain seq x y z
N MET A 1 14.62 -28.38 -45.01
CA MET A 1 13.94 -28.19 -43.68
C MET A 1 12.51 -28.69 -43.85
N SER A 2 12.10 -29.74 -43.13
CA SER A 2 10.77 -30.31 -43.32
C SER A 2 9.72 -29.40 -42.66
N VAL A 3 8.50 -29.35 -43.20
CA VAL A 3 7.38 -28.54 -42.70
C VAL A 3 7.09 -28.82 -41.22
N GLU A 4 7.39 -30.04 -40.74
CA GLU A 4 7.25 -30.47 -39.35
C GLU A 4 8.24 -29.79 -38.40
N ALA A 5 9.48 -29.55 -38.85
CA ALA A 5 10.48 -28.86 -38.04
C ALA A 5 10.10 -27.37 -37.82
N ALA A 6 9.57 -26.73 -38.86
CA ALA A 6 9.07 -25.34 -38.78
C ALA A 6 7.87 -25.22 -37.85
N ARG A 7 6.93 -26.20 -37.91
CA ARG A 7 5.73 -26.21 -37.02
C ARG A 7 6.09 -26.37 -35.53
N ARG A 8 7.12 -27.22 -35.23
CA ARG A 8 7.57 -27.39 -33.82
C ARG A 8 8.26 -26.16 -33.27
N ILE A 9 9.02 -25.42 -34.08
CA ILE A 9 9.68 -24.19 -33.66
C ILE A 9 8.65 -23.08 -33.40
N VAL A 10 7.62 -22.97 -34.22
CA VAL A 10 6.56 -21.97 -34.06
C VAL A 10 5.75 -22.24 -32.79
N VAL A 11 5.37 -23.50 -32.51
CA VAL A 11 4.63 -23.87 -31.28
C VAL A 11 5.47 -23.64 -30.03
N ALA A 12 6.75 -23.98 -30.04
CA ALA A 12 7.64 -23.70 -28.90
C ALA A 12 7.85 -22.23 -28.66
N GLY A 13 7.94 -21.40 -29.71
CA GLY A 13 8.07 -19.94 -29.59
C GLY A 13 6.82 -19.27 -29.01
N VAL A 14 5.62 -19.69 -29.41
CA VAL A 14 4.35 -19.14 -28.90
C VAL A 14 4.15 -19.50 -27.43
N CYS A 15 4.49 -20.71 -26.99
CA CYS A 15 4.42 -21.10 -25.59
C CYS A 15 5.41 -20.31 -24.71
N ALA A 16 6.63 -20.06 -25.17
CA ALA A 16 7.63 -19.31 -24.43
C ALA A 16 7.24 -17.84 -24.23
N VAL A 17 6.67 -17.19 -25.24
CA VAL A 17 6.18 -15.80 -25.15
C VAL A 17 4.95 -15.72 -24.23
N GLY A 18 4.05 -16.70 -24.26
CA GLY A 18 2.87 -16.76 -23.39
C GLY A 18 3.24 -16.86 -21.89
N VAL A 19 4.26 -17.63 -21.54
CA VAL A 19 4.71 -17.79 -20.16
C VAL A 19 5.36 -16.51 -19.60
N ILE A 20 6.11 -15.78 -20.43
CA ILE A 20 6.76 -14.53 -20.01
C ILE A 20 5.70 -13.43 -19.74
N VAL A 21 4.64 -13.35 -20.52
CA VAL A 21 3.59 -12.32 -20.35
C VAL A 21 2.76 -12.57 -19.08
N VAL A 22 2.50 -13.82 -18.72
CA VAL A 22 1.75 -14.15 -17.50
C VAL A 22 2.57 -13.87 -16.22
N ALA A 23 3.88 -14.06 -16.25
CA ALA A 23 4.75 -13.76 -15.11
C ALA A 23 4.88 -12.25 -14.82
N ALA A 24 4.68 -11.38 -15.83
CA ALA A 24 4.81 -9.93 -15.66
C ALA A 24 3.61 -9.25 -14.99
N CYS A 25 2.47 -9.95 -14.86
CA CYS A 25 1.23 -9.36 -14.30
C CYS A 25 0.97 -9.70 -12.84
N ALA A 26 1.72 -10.60 -12.22
CA ALA A 26 1.56 -10.94 -10.81
C ALA A 26 2.39 -9.98 -9.94
N ARG A 27 1.77 -8.94 -9.39
CA ARG A 27 2.41 -8.15 -8.32
C ARG A 27 2.68 -9.05 -7.14
N VAL A 28 3.94 -9.13 -6.73
CA VAL A 28 4.38 -9.93 -5.59
C VAL A 28 3.72 -9.35 -4.34
N ARG A 29 2.89 -10.14 -3.66
CA ARG A 29 2.22 -9.75 -2.42
C ARG A 29 3.14 -9.78 -1.21
N TYR A 30 4.27 -10.42 -1.33
CA TYR A 30 5.20 -10.68 -0.26
C TYR A 30 6.62 -10.39 -0.73
N ASP A 31 7.28 -9.47 -0.03
CA ASP A 31 8.70 -9.14 -0.24
C ASP A 31 9.38 -9.03 1.13
N PRO A 32 10.13 -10.07 1.56
CA PRO A 32 10.81 -10.05 2.85
C PRO A 32 11.81 -8.90 3.00
N ALA A 33 12.35 -8.38 1.90
CA ALA A 33 13.25 -7.23 1.94
C ALA A 33 12.53 -5.92 2.31
N ARG A 34 11.20 -5.91 2.23
CA ARG A 34 10.33 -4.80 2.64
C ARG A 34 9.62 -5.04 3.97
N ALA A 35 10.00 -6.09 4.69
CA ALA A 35 9.48 -6.32 6.04
C ALA A 35 9.75 -5.12 6.94
N THR A 36 8.70 -4.69 7.65
CA THR A 36 8.74 -3.54 8.54
C THR A 36 8.81 -3.98 10.01
N ARG A 37 8.31 -3.20 10.91
CA ARG A 37 8.17 -3.55 12.33
C ARG A 37 6.71 -3.82 12.69
N PRO A 38 6.43 -4.53 13.79
CA PRO A 38 5.08 -4.70 14.29
C PRO A 38 4.49 -3.35 14.75
N TYR A 39 3.16 -3.23 14.66
CA TYR A 39 2.46 -2.05 15.14
C TYR A 39 2.60 -1.89 16.67
N PRO A 40 3.02 -0.72 17.18
CA PRO A 40 3.22 -0.50 18.61
C PRO A 40 1.87 -0.19 19.32
N HIS A 41 1.11 -1.21 19.66
CA HIS A 41 -0.23 -1.11 20.26
C HIS A 41 -0.29 -0.22 21.51
N HIS A 42 0.79 -0.15 22.29
CA HIS A 42 0.87 0.65 23.53
C HIS A 42 0.86 2.16 23.24
N LEU A 43 1.18 2.59 22.03
CA LEU A 43 1.16 3.99 21.60
C LEU A 43 -0.18 4.42 21.01
N HIS A 44 -1.08 3.49 20.71
CA HIS A 44 -2.41 3.81 20.18
C HIS A 44 -3.19 4.73 21.13
N ARG A 45 -3.88 5.71 20.55
CA ARG A 45 -4.80 6.62 21.26
C ARG A 45 -6.08 6.75 20.46
N ALA A 46 -7.21 6.72 21.16
CA ALA A 46 -8.54 6.92 20.56
C ALA A 46 -8.85 8.41 20.33
N VAL A 47 -7.88 9.16 19.82
CA VAL A 47 -7.99 10.60 19.54
C VAL A 47 -7.60 10.84 18.08
N ALA A 48 -8.46 11.51 17.33
CA ALA A 48 -8.21 11.91 15.96
C ALA A 48 -8.05 13.43 15.83
N VAL A 49 -7.25 13.85 14.86
CA VAL A 49 -7.09 15.26 14.46
C VAL A 49 -7.78 15.49 13.12
N ASP A 50 -8.02 16.75 12.74
CA ASP A 50 -8.66 17.12 11.48
C ASP A 50 -7.70 16.98 10.29
N ILE A 51 -7.28 15.75 10.07
CA ILE A 51 -6.61 15.28 8.85
C ILE A 51 -7.52 14.23 8.24
N GLN A 52 -8.02 14.51 7.06
CA GLN A 52 -9.01 13.69 6.38
C GLN A 52 -8.34 12.67 5.47
N VAL A 53 -8.85 11.46 5.45
CA VAL A 53 -8.38 10.38 4.59
C VAL A 53 -9.52 9.90 3.71
N PHE A 54 -9.30 9.97 2.41
CA PHE A 54 -10.22 9.46 1.38
C PHE A 54 -9.58 8.25 0.72
N ARG A 55 -10.35 7.20 0.52
CA ARG A 55 -9.91 6.07 -0.29
C ARG A 55 -10.42 6.22 -1.72
N ASP A 56 -9.51 6.05 -2.68
CA ASP A 56 -9.81 5.97 -4.10
C ASP A 56 -9.14 4.73 -4.68
N SER A 57 -9.91 3.65 -4.80
CA SER A 57 -9.45 2.36 -5.34
C SER A 57 -8.17 1.84 -4.66
N GLU A 58 -7.04 1.91 -5.35
CA GLU A 58 -5.72 1.44 -4.90
C GLU A 58 -4.89 2.53 -4.19
N THR A 59 -5.47 3.72 -4.00
CA THR A 59 -4.79 4.87 -3.38
C THR A 59 -5.56 5.39 -2.18
N ILE A 60 -4.84 6.11 -1.33
CA ILE A 60 -5.44 6.98 -0.30
C ILE A 60 -4.98 8.42 -0.54
N GLU A 61 -5.89 9.35 -0.36
CA GLU A 61 -5.61 10.78 -0.36
C GLU A 61 -5.74 11.30 1.06
N ILE A 62 -4.74 12.07 1.51
CA ILE A 62 -4.67 12.60 2.86
C ILE A 62 -4.62 14.12 2.79
N VAL A 63 -5.57 14.77 3.42
CA VAL A 63 -5.72 16.23 3.45
C VAL A 63 -5.47 16.73 4.86
N ASN A 64 -4.43 17.53 5.06
CA ASN A 64 -4.14 18.14 6.35
C ASN A 64 -4.93 19.45 6.52
N SER A 65 -6.08 19.39 7.19
CA SER A 65 -6.91 20.56 7.52
C SER A 65 -6.49 21.24 8.82
N THR A 66 -5.40 20.77 9.46
CA THR A 66 -4.88 21.40 10.68
C THR A 66 -3.87 22.52 10.36
N ALA A 67 -3.57 23.35 11.35
CA ALA A 67 -2.51 24.36 11.27
C ALA A 67 -1.11 23.78 11.58
N ARG A 68 -0.97 22.46 11.76
CA ARG A 68 0.29 21.81 12.14
C ARG A 68 0.96 21.16 10.93
N SER A 69 2.28 21.28 10.88
CA SER A 69 3.13 20.48 9.99
C SER A 69 3.53 19.18 10.69
N TYR A 70 3.55 18.11 9.92
CA TYR A 70 4.09 16.81 10.33
C TYR A 70 5.26 16.50 9.41
N SER A 71 6.40 16.10 9.96
CA SER A 71 7.60 15.76 9.19
C SER A 71 8.20 14.47 9.72
N ASP A 72 8.77 13.69 8.80
CA ASP A 72 9.55 12.50 9.12
C ASP A 72 8.81 11.53 10.03
N PHE A 73 7.64 11.08 9.60
CA PHE A 73 6.73 10.23 10.36
C PHE A 73 6.37 8.94 9.64
N ASP A 74 5.92 7.96 10.42
CA ASP A 74 5.35 6.74 9.88
C ASP A 74 3.83 6.80 9.86
N LEU A 75 3.26 6.46 8.71
CA LEU A 75 1.84 6.36 8.51
C LEU A 75 1.40 4.90 8.59
N TRP A 76 0.56 4.60 9.58
CA TRP A 76 0.02 3.27 9.82
C TRP A 76 -1.39 3.11 9.27
N VAL A 77 -1.64 1.99 8.59
CA VAL A 77 -2.96 1.60 8.08
C VAL A 77 -3.41 0.32 8.77
N ASN A 78 -4.61 0.36 9.36
CA ASN A 78 -5.27 -0.77 10.03
C ASN A 78 -4.41 -1.44 11.11
N GLN A 79 -3.54 -0.69 11.79
CA GLN A 79 -2.65 -1.20 12.84
C GLN A 79 -1.74 -2.36 12.38
N ARG A 80 -1.44 -2.41 11.09
CA ARG A 80 -0.65 -3.51 10.53
C ARG A 80 0.35 -3.03 9.49
N TYR A 81 -0.07 -2.21 8.55
CA TYR A 81 0.73 -1.80 7.41
C TYR A 81 1.30 -0.41 7.63
N VAL A 82 2.55 -0.19 7.26
CA VAL A 82 3.23 1.09 7.48
C VAL A 82 3.96 1.55 6.24
N GLN A 83 3.99 2.87 6.04
CA GLN A 83 4.83 3.57 5.08
C GLN A 83 5.42 4.81 5.75
N HIS A 84 6.72 5.07 5.49
CA HIS A 84 7.38 6.28 5.94
C HIS A 84 7.05 7.46 5.03
N ILE A 85 6.71 8.62 5.64
CA ILE A 85 6.30 9.85 4.95
C ILE A 85 7.20 11.00 5.37
N ALA A 86 7.82 11.66 4.39
CA ALA A 86 8.75 12.76 4.63
C ALA A 86 8.06 14.01 5.24
N GLY A 87 6.81 14.27 4.89
CA GLY A 87 6.12 15.42 5.45
C GLY A 87 4.69 15.61 4.96
N LEU A 88 3.93 16.39 5.76
CA LEU A 88 2.56 16.79 5.48
C LEU A 88 2.32 18.19 6.08
N ALA A 89 2.42 19.23 5.26
CA ALA A 89 2.26 20.61 5.68
C ALA A 89 0.77 21.00 5.88
N PRO A 90 0.46 22.09 6.59
CA PRO A 90 -0.89 22.64 6.69
C PRO A 90 -1.50 22.89 5.30
N GLY A 91 -2.73 22.46 5.07
CA GLY A 91 -3.43 22.60 3.80
C GLY A 91 -2.90 21.72 2.68
N GLN A 92 -1.87 20.92 2.92
CA GLN A 92 -1.33 20.02 1.92
C GLN A 92 -2.23 18.79 1.75
N THR A 93 -2.33 18.35 0.50
CA THR A 93 -2.91 17.07 0.11
C THR A 93 -1.79 16.18 -0.45
N ILE A 94 -1.71 14.94 0.03
CA ILE A 94 -0.82 13.93 -0.52
C ILE A 94 -1.64 12.72 -0.97
N ARG A 95 -1.20 12.08 -2.06
CA ARG A 95 -1.79 10.84 -2.57
C ARG A 95 -0.76 9.72 -2.48
N LEU A 96 -1.13 8.63 -1.84
CA LEU A 96 -0.27 7.49 -1.57
C LEU A 96 -0.86 6.23 -2.20
N SER A 97 -0.02 5.39 -2.77
CA SER A 97 -0.40 4.07 -3.25
C SER A 97 -0.48 3.10 -2.08
N LEU A 98 -1.59 2.39 -1.94
CA LEU A 98 -1.71 1.33 -0.93
C LEU A 98 -0.74 0.16 -1.19
N TRP A 99 -0.21 0.03 -2.41
CA TRP A 99 0.82 -0.96 -2.75
C TRP A 99 2.19 -0.69 -2.13
N ASP A 100 2.40 0.49 -1.53
CA ASP A 100 3.65 0.88 -0.87
C ASP A 100 3.60 0.68 0.66
N PHE A 101 2.49 0.13 1.19
CA PHE A 101 2.32 -0.18 2.60
C PHE A 101 2.59 -1.65 2.88
N TYR A 102 3.56 -1.93 3.74
CA TYR A 102 4.02 -3.27 4.08
C TYR A 102 3.86 -3.54 5.58
N ASP A 103 3.67 -4.81 5.93
CA ASP A 103 3.63 -5.25 7.31
C ASP A 103 4.99 -5.78 7.82
N GLU A 104 5.01 -6.28 9.06
CA GLU A 104 6.20 -6.85 9.71
C GLU A 104 6.81 -8.06 8.99
N ARG A 105 6.05 -8.69 8.09
CA ARG A 105 6.48 -9.85 7.31
C ARG A 105 6.87 -9.51 5.87
N GLY A 106 6.63 -8.28 5.46
CA GLY A 106 6.80 -7.84 4.07
C GLY A 106 5.60 -8.18 3.18
N GLU A 107 4.42 -8.42 3.79
CA GLU A 107 3.18 -8.52 3.04
C GLU A 107 2.65 -7.12 2.74
N VAL A 108 2.24 -6.89 1.49
CA VAL A 108 1.59 -5.65 1.09
C VAL A 108 0.09 -5.71 1.33
N ILE A 109 -0.52 -4.58 1.68
CA ILE A 109 -1.97 -4.48 1.80
C ILE A 109 -2.66 -4.88 0.47
N ASN A 110 -3.76 -5.64 0.55
CA ASN A 110 -4.56 -5.92 -0.64
C ASN A 110 -5.33 -4.66 -1.07
N ALA A 111 -4.72 -3.86 -1.93
CA ALA A 111 -5.31 -2.63 -2.42
C ALA A 111 -6.47 -2.85 -3.41
N GLY A 112 -6.59 -4.05 -3.97
CA GLY A 112 -7.55 -4.37 -5.03
C GLY A 112 -6.90 -4.35 -6.41
N GLY A 113 -7.64 -3.87 -7.42
CA GLY A 113 -7.19 -3.75 -8.80
C GLY A 113 -7.99 -4.63 -9.77
N PHE A 114 -7.96 -4.26 -11.04
CA PHE A 114 -8.81 -4.85 -12.09
C PHE A 114 -8.69 -6.38 -12.23
N TRP A 115 -7.50 -6.93 -12.02
CA TRP A 115 -7.23 -8.38 -12.19
C TRP A 115 -7.32 -9.18 -10.89
N ARG A 116 -7.84 -8.62 -9.82
CA ARG A 116 -7.93 -9.29 -8.53
C ARG A 116 -9.26 -9.99 -8.36
N THR A 117 -9.20 -11.24 -7.94
CA THR A 117 -10.39 -12.05 -7.61
C THR A 117 -10.86 -11.86 -6.18
N GLU A 118 -9.97 -11.36 -5.30
CA GLU A 118 -10.29 -11.10 -3.91
C GLU A 118 -10.69 -9.62 -3.71
N PRO A 119 -11.70 -9.35 -2.88
CA PRO A 119 -12.08 -7.98 -2.56
C PRO A 119 -10.93 -7.23 -1.90
N PRO A 120 -10.79 -5.92 -2.13
CA PRO A 120 -9.77 -5.11 -1.51
C PRO A 120 -9.94 -5.06 0.00
N ALA A 121 -8.82 -5.07 0.74
CA ALA A 121 -8.84 -4.86 2.18
C ALA A 121 -9.40 -3.47 2.50
N PRO A 122 -10.40 -3.31 3.38
CA PRO A 122 -10.93 -2.00 3.73
C PRO A 122 -9.86 -1.19 4.50
N VAL A 123 -9.79 0.10 4.22
CA VAL A 123 -9.03 1.05 5.07
C VAL A 123 -9.99 1.57 6.14
N ARG A 124 -9.74 1.22 7.39
CA ARG A 124 -10.65 1.55 8.52
C ARG A 124 -10.04 2.50 9.52
N LEU A 125 -8.73 2.44 9.67
CA LEU A 125 -7.98 3.25 10.62
C LEU A 125 -6.67 3.68 9.98
N VAL A 126 -6.38 4.97 10.04
CA VAL A 126 -5.11 5.55 9.62
C VAL A 126 -4.57 6.40 10.75
N GLU A 127 -3.28 6.24 11.07
CA GLU A 127 -2.64 6.91 12.18
C GLU A 127 -1.24 7.38 11.81
N ILE A 128 -0.88 8.56 12.29
CA ILE A 128 0.50 9.09 12.22
C ILE A 128 1.24 8.70 13.49
N GLN A 129 2.43 8.12 13.35
CA GLN A 129 3.41 7.97 14.42
C GLN A 129 4.50 9.02 14.24
N PRO A 130 4.51 10.10 15.04
CA PRO A 130 5.46 11.20 14.87
C PRO A 130 6.90 10.85 15.25
N GLY A 131 7.07 9.81 16.04
CA GLY A 131 8.37 9.31 16.49
C GLY A 131 8.25 7.96 17.18
N PRO A 132 9.36 7.26 17.45
CA PRO A 132 9.36 5.87 17.88
C PRO A 132 8.56 5.59 19.17
N GLU A 133 8.61 6.54 20.13
CA GLU A 133 7.95 6.43 21.43
C GLU A 133 6.85 7.45 21.64
N GLN A 134 6.42 8.13 20.55
CA GLN A 134 5.35 9.14 20.64
C GLN A 134 3.98 8.51 20.43
N PRO A 135 2.94 9.01 21.13
CA PRO A 135 1.58 8.53 20.94
C PRO A 135 1.11 8.68 19.49
N MET A 136 0.35 7.70 19.04
CA MET A 136 -0.31 7.74 17.72
C MET A 136 -1.30 8.90 17.63
N ILE A 137 -1.41 9.48 16.45
CA ILE A 137 -2.36 10.50 16.09
C ILE A 137 -3.32 9.91 15.06
N GLY A 138 -4.57 9.69 15.46
CA GLY A 138 -5.61 9.16 14.56
C GLY A 138 -6.03 10.19 13.52
N LEU A 139 -6.37 9.72 12.33
CA LEU A 139 -6.89 10.51 11.22
C LEU A 139 -8.37 10.20 11.00
N ILE A 140 -9.10 11.14 10.37
CA ILE A 140 -10.53 10.99 10.11
C ILE A 140 -10.74 10.31 8.77
N MET A 141 -11.26 9.07 8.82
CA MET A 141 -11.67 8.35 7.61
C MET A 141 -12.98 8.93 7.09
N ILE A 142 -12.96 9.48 5.89
CA ILE A 142 -14.16 9.89 5.17
C ILE A 142 -14.65 8.68 4.36
N ARG A 143 -15.84 8.19 4.69
CA ARG A 143 -16.53 7.12 3.96
C ARG A 143 -17.36 7.74 2.86
N GLU A 144 -17.22 7.19 1.65
CA GLU A 144 -18.18 7.42 0.57
C GLU A 144 -19.49 6.70 0.85
#